data_c853ba0b16ab045479ed13629b2bb68c
#
_entry.id   c853ba0b16ab045479ed13629b2bb68c
#
_cell.length_a   1.000
_cell.length_b   1.000
_cell.length_c   1.000
_cell.angle_alpha   90.00
_cell.angle_beta   90.00
_cell.angle_gamma   90.00
#
_symmetry.space_group_name_H-M   'P 1'
#
loop_
_entity.id
_entity.type
_entity.pdbx_description
1 polymer ?
#
loop_
_entity_poly.entity_id
_entity_poly.type
_entity_poly.pdbx_seq_one_letter_code
_entity_poly.pdbx_strand_id
1 'polypeptide(L)'
;MGGVQLRGASQDEHEGDVAMIGVVIVSHAQLAEEFIAAGEHVLGPQRQMRAVSIGANDDMEARRTEILNAVRQVDDGAGVIILTDMFGGTPSNLAISAIYEGEGRIEVIAGVNLPMLIKLAEIRDRATLEEAAAQAQEAGRRYIRVASAELAGGA
;
A
#
# COMPACT_ATOMS: atom_id res chain seq x y z
N MET A 1 -7.55 19.62 37.31
CA MET A 1 -7.82 20.41 36.13
C MET A 1 -6.96 20.01 34.93
N GLY A 2 -5.70 19.83 35.12
CA GLY A 2 -4.84 19.36 34.04
C GLY A 2 -5.16 17.95 33.53
N GLY A 3 -5.78 17.14 34.34
CA GLY A 3 -6.08 15.77 33.97
C GLY A 3 -7.16 15.58 32.93
N VAL A 4 -8.03 16.56 32.81
CA VAL A 4 -9.13 16.47 31.81
C VAL A 4 -8.60 16.71 30.39
N GLN A 5 -7.67 17.65 30.26
CA GLN A 5 -7.07 17.93 28.96
C GLN A 5 -6.18 16.78 28.48
N LEU A 6 -5.46 16.18 29.42
CA LEU A 6 -4.61 15.04 29.10
C LEU A 6 -5.43 13.84 28.65
N ARG A 7 -6.60 13.65 29.23
CA ARG A 7 -7.49 12.55 28.80
C ARG A 7 -8.03 12.77 27.40
N GLY A 8 -8.40 13.99 27.07
CA GLY A 8 -8.89 14.28 25.75
C GLY A 8 -7.84 14.05 24.68
N ALA A 9 -6.64 14.56 24.91
CA ALA A 9 -5.54 14.34 24.00
C ALA A 9 -5.20 12.86 23.87
N SER A 10 -5.20 12.16 24.99
CA SER A 10 -4.93 10.73 25.03
C SER A 10 -5.96 9.92 24.25
N GLN A 11 -7.23 10.30 24.35
CA GLN A 11 -8.28 9.61 23.61
C GLN A 11 -8.17 9.85 22.11
N ASP A 12 -7.89 11.08 21.70
CA ASP A 12 -7.72 11.41 20.30
C ASP A 12 -6.51 10.67 19.73
N GLU A 13 -5.41 10.64 20.45
CA GLU A 13 -4.24 9.87 20.05
C GLU A 13 -4.55 8.40 19.95
N HIS A 14 -5.31 7.85 20.87
CA HIS A 14 -5.68 6.46 20.87
C HIS A 14 -6.53 6.08 19.67
N GLU A 15 -7.49 6.92 19.30
CA GLU A 15 -8.30 6.69 18.09
C GLU A 15 -7.47 6.77 16.83
N GLY A 16 -6.45 7.65 16.81
CA GLY A 16 -5.54 7.78 15.69
C GLY A 16 -4.44 6.73 15.67
N ASP A 17 -4.23 6.05 16.79
CA ASP A 17 -3.08 5.18 17.01
C ASP A 17 -3.35 3.70 16.82
N VAL A 18 -4.50 3.33 16.27
CA VAL A 18 -4.74 1.93 15.89
C VAL A 18 -3.69 1.57 14.84
N ALA A 19 -2.88 0.55 15.14
CA ALA A 19 -1.84 0.11 14.22
C ALA A 19 -2.47 -0.28 12.89
N MET A 20 -1.90 0.24 11.82
CA MET A 20 -2.45 0.07 10.48
C MET A 20 -1.32 -0.25 9.53
N ILE A 21 -1.52 -1.27 8.69
CA ILE A 21 -0.55 -1.66 7.68
C ILE A 21 -0.30 -0.47 6.75
N GLY A 22 0.98 -0.11 6.59
CA GLY A 22 1.39 0.93 5.66
C GLY A 22 1.40 0.40 4.24
N VAL A 23 1.22 1.28 3.27
CA VAL A 23 1.22 0.93 1.85
C VAL A 23 2.18 1.84 1.11
N VAL A 24 3.10 1.23 0.37
CA VAL A 24 4.00 1.94 -0.54
C VAL A 24 3.74 1.38 -1.93
N ILE A 25 3.51 2.26 -2.89
CA ILE A 25 3.33 1.84 -4.28
C ILE A 25 4.57 2.27 -5.06
N VAL A 26 5.22 1.32 -5.71
CA VAL A 26 6.44 1.53 -6.50
C VAL A 26 6.15 1.17 -7.93
N SER A 27 6.31 2.09 -8.85
CA SER A 27 5.88 1.87 -10.24
C SER A 27 6.83 2.48 -11.26
N HIS A 28 6.67 2.05 -12.49
CA HIS A 28 7.21 2.78 -13.62
C HIS A 28 6.50 4.11 -13.76
N ALA A 29 7.25 5.14 -14.11
CA ALA A 29 6.70 6.49 -14.31
C ALA A 29 5.79 6.88 -13.15
N GLN A 30 4.69 7.55 -13.41
CA GLN A 30 3.85 8.15 -12.38
C GLN A 30 2.65 7.31 -11.99
N LEU A 31 2.62 6.03 -12.36
CA LEU A 31 1.49 5.16 -12.02
C LEU A 31 1.24 5.09 -10.51
N ALA A 32 2.30 5.03 -9.72
CA ALA A 32 2.16 4.94 -8.26
C ALA A 32 1.38 6.12 -7.69
N GLU A 33 1.73 7.33 -8.12
CA GLU A 33 1.05 8.54 -7.67
C GLU A 33 -0.41 8.56 -8.12
N GLU A 34 -0.66 8.13 -9.34
CA GLU A 34 -2.01 8.10 -9.89
C GLU A 34 -2.86 7.02 -9.25
N PHE A 35 -2.29 5.88 -8.85
CA PHE A 35 -3.01 4.89 -8.06
C PHE A 35 -3.50 5.45 -6.74
N ILE A 36 -2.65 6.19 -6.04
CA ILE A 36 -3.07 6.81 -4.78
C ILE A 36 -4.17 7.83 -5.04
N ALA A 37 -4.01 8.67 -6.07
CA ALA A 37 -5.02 9.66 -6.43
C ALA A 37 -6.36 9.00 -6.77
N ALA A 38 -6.33 7.93 -7.56
CA ALA A 38 -7.55 7.20 -7.91
C ALA A 38 -8.19 6.54 -6.68
N GLY A 39 -7.39 5.95 -5.82
CA GLY A 39 -7.88 5.35 -4.58
C GLY A 39 -8.53 6.38 -3.69
N GLU A 40 -7.93 7.53 -3.54
CA GLU A 40 -8.50 8.62 -2.74
C GLU A 40 -9.75 9.22 -3.36
N HIS A 41 -9.84 9.22 -4.68
CA HIS A 41 -11.05 9.64 -5.38
C HIS A 41 -12.23 8.74 -5.00
N VAL A 42 -11.98 7.44 -4.87
CA VAL A 42 -13.03 6.45 -4.54
C VAL A 42 -13.33 6.42 -3.04
N LEU A 43 -12.31 6.50 -2.20
CA LEU A 43 -12.41 6.20 -0.77
C LEU A 43 -12.21 7.40 0.15
N GLY A 44 -11.79 8.54 -0.40
CA GLY A 44 -11.40 9.68 0.41
C GLY A 44 -9.93 9.59 0.83
N PRO A 45 -9.45 10.61 1.56
CA PRO A 45 -8.03 10.69 1.95
C PRO A 45 -7.56 9.45 2.69
N GLN A 46 -6.34 9.00 2.37
CA GLN A 46 -5.74 7.82 2.97
C GLN A 46 -4.45 8.19 3.69
N ARG A 47 -4.30 7.73 4.93
CA ARG A 47 -3.08 7.88 5.69
C ARG A 47 -2.14 6.71 5.41
N GLN A 48 -0.86 6.91 5.67
CA GLN A 48 0.16 5.86 5.58
C GLN A 48 0.20 5.19 4.21
N MET A 49 0.11 6.00 3.18
CA MET A 49 0.34 5.60 1.80
C MET A 49 1.36 6.53 1.16
N ARG A 50 2.31 5.96 0.44
CA ARG A 50 3.34 6.72 -0.27
C ARG A 50 3.56 6.13 -1.64
N ALA A 51 3.91 6.99 -2.58
CA ALA A 51 4.23 6.59 -3.95
C ALA A 51 5.70 6.83 -4.21
N VAL A 52 6.33 5.89 -4.88
CA VAL A 52 7.68 6.03 -5.41
C VAL A 52 7.64 5.74 -6.90
N SER A 53 7.88 6.76 -7.69
CA SER A 53 7.82 6.71 -9.15
C SER A 53 9.23 6.60 -9.70
N ILE A 54 9.45 5.60 -10.54
CA ILE A 54 10.77 5.32 -11.10
C ILE A 54 10.79 5.69 -12.58
N GLY A 55 11.66 6.62 -12.93
CA GLY A 55 11.87 7.05 -14.30
C GLY A 55 12.96 6.22 -14.98
N ALA A 56 13.00 6.28 -16.31
CA ALA A 56 13.89 5.46 -17.11
C ALA A 56 15.38 5.69 -16.83
N ASN A 57 15.74 6.92 -16.47
CA ASN A 57 17.15 7.30 -16.26
C ASN A 57 17.46 7.67 -14.82
N ASP A 58 16.66 7.21 -13.88
CA ASP A 58 16.83 7.52 -12.48
C ASP A 58 18.03 6.78 -11.88
N ASP A 59 18.61 7.38 -10.86
CA ASP A 59 19.62 6.72 -10.03
C ASP A 59 18.94 5.65 -9.17
N MET A 60 19.27 4.40 -9.41
CA MET A 60 18.64 3.27 -8.72
C MET A 60 18.93 3.27 -7.22
N GLU A 61 20.12 3.70 -6.80
CA GLU A 61 20.43 3.80 -5.37
C GLU A 61 19.59 4.88 -4.69
N ALA A 62 19.37 6.00 -5.36
CA ALA A 62 18.50 7.05 -4.85
C ALA A 62 17.05 6.54 -4.72
N ARG A 63 16.58 5.78 -5.70
CA ARG A 63 15.23 5.21 -5.66
C ARG A 63 15.11 4.15 -4.56
N ARG A 64 16.13 3.33 -4.38
CA ARG A 64 16.16 2.36 -3.27
C ARG A 64 16.04 3.05 -1.92
N THR A 65 16.83 4.09 -1.71
CA THR A 65 16.77 4.88 -0.48
C THR A 65 15.39 5.49 -0.28
N GLU A 66 14.80 6.00 -1.34
CA GLU A 66 13.45 6.56 -1.28
C GLU A 66 12.41 5.52 -0.87
N ILE A 67 12.51 4.31 -1.41
CA ILE A 67 11.60 3.21 -1.03
C ILE A 67 11.76 2.88 0.45
N LEU A 68 13.00 2.73 0.93
CA LEU A 68 13.24 2.42 2.34
C LEU A 68 12.74 3.52 3.26
N ASN A 69 12.92 4.78 2.87
CA ASN A 69 12.39 5.91 3.63
C ASN A 69 10.86 5.91 3.64
N ALA A 70 10.24 5.63 2.50
CA ALA A 70 8.78 5.56 2.41
C ALA A 70 8.23 4.44 3.31
N VAL A 71 8.87 3.28 3.33
CA VAL A 71 8.50 2.17 4.20
C VAL A 71 8.54 2.61 5.66
N ARG A 72 9.62 3.26 6.09
CA ARG A 72 9.73 3.75 7.47
C ARG A 72 8.65 4.77 7.82
N GLN A 73 8.31 5.64 6.87
CA GLN A 73 7.30 6.67 7.10
C GLN A 73 5.91 6.12 7.30
N VAL A 74 5.58 5.01 6.67
CA VAL A 74 4.22 4.44 6.73
C VAL A 74 4.08 3.31 7.74
N ASP A 75 5.18 2.82 8.29
CA ASP A 75 5.17 1.69 9.24
C ASP A 75 4.96 2.21 10.66
N ASP A 76 3.88 1.79 11.28
CA ASP A 76 3.60 2.09 12.69
C ASP A 76 3.67 0.83 13.56
N GLY A 77 4.27 -0.23 13.06
CA GLY A 77 4.44 -1.49 13.77
C GLY A 77 3.60 -2.64 13.21
N ALA A 78 2.61 -2.35 12.38
CA ALA A 78 1.77 -3.38 11.77
C ALA A 78 2.39 -4.00 10.52
N GLY A 79 3.49 -3.45 10.04
CA GLY A 79 4.13 -3.88 8.81
C GLY A 79 3.73 -3.04 7.61
N VAL A 80 4.35 -3.33 6.48
CA VAL A 80 4.16 -2.57 5.24
C VAL A 80 3.95 -3.51 4.07
N ILE A 81 3.00 -3.21 3.22
CA ILE A 81 2.85 -3.86 1.93
C ILE A 81 3.34 -2.90 0.85
N ILE A 82 4.30 -3.37 0.06
CA ILE A 82 4.74 -2.64 -1.13
C ILE A 82 4.00 -3.23 -2.32
N LEU A 83 3.33 -2.38 -3.08
CA LEU A 83 2.65 -2.76 -4.31
C LEU A 83 3.48 -2.28 -5.50
N THR A 84 3.70 -3.16 -6.48
CA THR A 84 4.38 -2.77 -7.71
C THR A 84 3.46 -3.00 -8.90
N ASP A 85 3.74 -2.30 -9.99
CA ASP A 85 2.88 -2.35 -11.16
C ASP A 85 3.01 -3.67 -11.92
N MET A 86 4.20 -4.26 -12.00
CA MET A 86 4.38 -5.56 -12.65
C MET A 86 5.55 -6.30 -12.04
N PHE A 87 5.51 -7.61 -12.12
CA PHE A 87 6.59 -8.46 -11.64
C PHE A 87 7.72 -8.51 -12.67
N GLY A 88 8.96 -8.42 -12.19
CA GLY A 88 10.13 -8.61 -13.04
C GLY A 88 10.75 -7.33 -13.61
N GLY A 89 10.18 -6.17 -13.37
CA GLY A 89 10.78 -4.89 -13.77
C GLY A 89 11.61 -4.26 -12.67
N THR A 90 12.25 -3.14 -12.97
CA THR A 90 13.06 -2.42 -12.00
C THR A 90 12.30 -2.05 -10.72
N PRO A 91 11.07 -1.50 -10.80
CA PRO A 91 10.33 -1.22 -9.57
C PRO A 91 10.15 -2.45 -8.68
N SER A 92 9.79 -3.57 -9.29
CA SER A 92 9.61 -4.83 -8.57
C SER A 92 10.91 -5.30 -7.92
N ASN A 93 12.01 -5.23 -8.64
CA ASN A 93 13.31 -5.69 -8.12
C ASN A 93 13.77 -4.83 -6.94
N LEU A 94 13.61 -3.51 -7.04
CA LEU A 94 13.94 -2.62 -5.93
C LEU A 94 13.04 -2.84 -4.72
N ALA A 95 11.76 -3.06 -4.96
CA ALA A 95 10.80 -3.33 -3.88
C ALA A 95 11.14 -4.63 -3.16
N ILE A 96 11.46 -5.68 -3.91
CA ILE A 96 11.82 -6.98 -3.33
C ILE A 96 13.09 -6.86 -2.48
N SER A 97 14.06 -6.04 -2.90
CA SER A 97 15.27 -5.82 -2.11
C SER A 97 14.95 -5.23 -0.73
N ALA A 98 13.87 -4.47 -0.61
CA ALA A 98 13.46 -3.89 0.66
C ALA A 98 13.06 -4.94 1.69
N ILE A 99 12.62 -6.13 1.26
CA ILE A 99 12.30 -7.22 2.19
C ILE A 99 13.54 -7.60 3.00
N TYR A 100 14.71 -7.57 2.37
CA TYR A 100 15.96 -7.98 2.99
C TYR A 100 16.69 -6.82 3.66
N GLU A 101 16.55 -5.62 3.16
CA GLU A 101 17.30 -4.44 3.61
C GLU A 101 16.49 -3.55 4.54
N GLY A 102 15.17 -3.61 4.45
CA GLY A 102 14.28 -2.78 5.25
C GLY A 102 14.16 -3.27 6.69
N GLU A 103 13.75 -2.37 7.55
CA GLU A 103 13.42 -2.70 8.92
C GLU A 103 11.93 -3.06 9.01
N GLY A 104 11.61 -3.97 9.93
CA GLY A 104 10.25 -4.37 10.15
C GLY A 104 9.77 -5.44 9.17
N ARG A 105 8.49 -5.65 9.14
CA ARG A 105 7.87 -6.69 8.32
C ARG A 105 7.37 -6.07 7.02
N ILE A 106 7.85 -6.59 5.91
CA ILE A 106 7.53 -6.07 4.59
C ILE A 106 7.07 -7.20 3.70
N GLU A 107 5.96 -7.01 3.00
CA GLU A 107 5.50 -7.90 1.96
C GLU A 107 5.41 -7.13 0.65
N VAL A 108 5.66 -7.80 -0.48
CA VAL A 108 5.60 -7.18 -1.81
C VAL A 108 4.57 -7.93 -2.65
N ILE A 109 3.67 -7.18 -3.27
CA ILE A 109 2.71 -7.74 -4.22
C ILE A 109 2.90 -7.01 -5.55
N ALA A 110 3.16 -7.78 -6.61
CA ALA A 110 3.30 -7.24 -7.95
C ALA A 110 1.98 -7.38 -8.71
N GLY A 111 1.71 -6.46 -9.62
CA GLY A 111 0.49 -6.48 -10.41
C GLY A 111 -0.64 -5.66 -9.78
N VAL A 112 -0.31 -4.53 -9.18
CA VAL A 112 -1.30 -3.69 -8.52
C VAL A 112 -2.42 -3.28 -9.48
N ASN A 113 -3.64 -3.34 -8.99
CA ASN A 113 -4.80 -2.78 -9.65
C ASN A 113 -5.68 -2.10 -8.59
N LEU A 114 -6.68 -1.39 -9.03
CA LEU A 114 -7.51 -0.59 -8.13
C LEU A 114 -8.29 -1.46 -7.12
N PRO A 115 -8.90 -2.60 -7.52
CA PRO A 115 -9.56 -3.46 -6.54
C PRO A 115 -8.64 -3.94 -5.42
N MET A 116 -7.39 -4.22 -5.73
CA MET A 116 -6.38 -4.58 -4.72
C MET A 116 -6.18 -3.45 -3.72
N LEU A 117 -5.99 -2.24 -4.21
CA LEU A 117 -5.77 -1.08 -3.37
C LEU A 117 -6.99 -0.77 -2.49
N ILE A 118 -8.18 -0.88 -3.06
CA ILE A 118 -9.43 -0.67 -2.33
C ILE A 118 -9.56 -1.71 -1.21
N LYS A 119 -9.26 -2.97 -1.51
CA LYS A 119 -9.30 -4.03 -0.48
C LYS A 119 -8.33 -3.75 0.66
N LEU A 120 -7.11 -3.35 0.34
CA LEU A 120 -6.14 -3.00 1.38
C LEU A 120 -6.61 -1.85 2.25
N ALA A 121 -7.13 -0.80 1.63
CA ALA A 121 -7.65 0.35 2.38
C ALA A 121 -8.76 -0.07 3.35
N GLU A 122 -9.57 -1.05 2.95
CA GLU A 122 -10.68 -1.54 3.76
C GLU A 122 -10.23 -2.36 4.97
N ILE A 123 -9.17 -3.18 4.83
CA ILE A 123 -8.82 -4.19 5.83
C ILE A 123 -7.53 -3.90 6.61
N ARG A 124 -6.72 -2.94 6.20
CA ARG A 124 -5.37 -2.72 6.75
C ARG A 124 -5.33 -2.28 8.21
N ASP A 125 -6.46 -1.87 8.75
CA ASP A 125 -6.56 -1.48 10.16
C ASP A 125 -6.95 -2.64 11.08
N ARG A 126 -7.20 -3.83 10.54
CA ARG A 126 -7.66 -4.98 11.34
C ARG A 126 -7.08 -6.33 10.92
N ALA A 127 -6.48 -6.43 9.75
CA ALA A 127 -5.90 -7.68 9.27
C ALA A 127 -4.43 -7.77 9.67
N THR A 128 -3.90 -8.98 9.79
CA THR A 128 -2.46 -9.19 9.88
C THR A 128 -1.83 -8.92 8.51
N LEU A 129 -0.52 -8.74 8.48
CA LEU A 129 0.19 -8.50 7.22
C LEU A 129 -0.05 -9.65 6.23
N GLU A 130 0.03 -10.87 6.70
CA GLU A 130 -0.16 -12.07 5.89
C GLU A 130 -1.58 -12.17 5.36
N GLU A 131 -2.57 -11.91 6.20
CA GLU A 131 -3.98 -11.89 5.80
C GLU A 131 -4.25 -10.80 4.78
N ALA A 132 -3.72 -9.61 5.02
CA ALA A 132 -3.91 -8.47 4.11
C ALA A 132 -3.31 -8.75 2.74
N ALA A 133 -2.10 -9.31 2.70
CA ALA A 133 -1.46 -9.67 1.44
C ALA A 133 -2.29 -10.70 0.65
N ALA A 134 -2.76 -11.73 1.33
CA ALA A 134 -3.57 -12.78 0.69
C ALA A 134 -4.90 -12.22 0.17
N GLN A 135 -5.58 -11.41 0.96
CA GLN A 135 -6.86 -10.83 0.56
C GLN A 135 -6.70 -9.80 -0.55
N ALA A 136 -5.63 -9.03 -0.52
CA ALA A 136 -5.34 -8.07 -1.59
C ALA A 136 -5.08 -8.80 -2.92
N GLN A 137 -4.30 -9.87 -2.88
CA GLN A 137 -4.03 -10.68 -4.06
C GLN A 137 -5.33 -11.26 -4.64
N GLU A 138 -6.17 -11.81 -3.78
CA GLU A 138 -7.46 -12.36 -4.18
C GLU A 138 -8.36 -11.30 -4.80
N ALA A 139 -8.45 -10.12 -4.19
CA ALA A 139 -9.25 -9.03 -4.73
C ALA A 139 -8.73 -8.57 -6.09
N GLY A 140 -7.40 -8.49 -6.23
CA GLY A 140 -6.79 -8.11 -7.51
C GLY A 140 -7.14 -9.08 -8.63
N ARG A 141 -7.14 -10.37 -8.34
CA ARG A 141 -7.49 -11.41 -9.31
C ARG A 141 -8.98 -11.46 -9.61
N ARG A 142 -9.79 -11.35 -8.57
CA ARG A 142 -11.22 -11.58 -8.64
C ARG A 142 -11.95 -10.60 -9.54
N TYR A 143 -11.51 -9.37 -9.58
CA TYR A 143 -12.22 -8.31 -10.30
C TYR A 143 -11.66 -8.05 -11.70
N ILE A 144 -10.77 -8.90 -12.18
CA ILE A 144 -10.38 -8.91 -13.59
C ILE A 144 -11.46 -9.71 -14.32
N ARG A 145 -12.28 -9.02 -15.11
CA ARG A 145 -13.45 -9.62 -15.76
C ARG A 145 -13.60 -9.16 -17.17
N VAL A 146 -14.03 -10.07 -18.03
CA VAL A 146 -14.40 -9.75 -19.41
C VAL A 146 -15.89 -9.44 -19.42
N ALA A 147 -16.26 -8.22 -19.79
CA ALA A 147 -17.61 -7.73 -19.64
C ALA A 147 -18.64 -8.60 -20.39
N SER A 148 -18.33 -9.01 -21.63
CA SER A 148 -19.24 -9.84 -22.41
C SER A 148 -19.47 -11.20 -21.76
N ALA A 149 -18.45 -11.78 -21.10
CA ALA A 149 -18.60 -13.04 -20.38
C ALA A 149 -19.49 -12.87 -19.16
N GLU A 150 -19.35 -11.77 -18.42
CA GLU A 150 -20.20 -11.49 -17.27
C GLU A 150 -21.66 -11.33 -17.69
N LEU A 151 -21.92 -10.57 -18.74
CA LEU A 151 -23.28 -10.35 -19.23
C LEU A 151 -23.90 -11.62 -19.79
N ALA A 152 -23.14 -12.41 -20.55
CA ALA A 152 -23.62 -13.66 -21.14
C ALA A 152 -23.85 -14.74 -20.10
N GLY A 153 -23.05 -14.77 -19.05
CA GLY A 153 -23.17 -15.74 -17.97
C GLY A 153 -24.42 -15.57 -17.11
N GLY A 154 -25.17 -14.51 -17.29
CA GLY A 154 -26.37 -14.23 -16.54
C GLY A 154 -26.08 -14.20 -15.04
N ALA A 155 -24.90 -13.97 -14.77
CA ALA A 155 -24.36 -14.09 -13.43
C ALA A 155 -25.06 -13.21 -12.48
#